data_2cf617d44b2aa92028b2d92009801758
#
_entry.id   2cf617d44b2aa92028b2d92009801758
#
_cell.length_a   1.000
_cell.length_b   1.000
_cell.length_c   1.000
_cell.angle_alpha   90.00
_cell.angle_beta   90.00
_cell.angle_gamma   90.00
#
_symmetry.space_group_name_H-M   'P 1'
#
loop_
_entity.id
_entity.type
_entity.pdbx_description
1 polymer ?
#
loop_
_entity_poly.entity_id
_entity_poly.type
_entity_poly.pdbx_seq_one_letter_code
_entity_poly.pdbx_strand_id
1 'polypeptide(L)'
;MVENAALTEMPSDELLEQCIDRYLEEHWEDIVADIDKLVRIPSFEDLGEAAEGAPYGPGPRKALDIALSMASDMGFEAHDDAGHVGYADLAGASEEQLGIIGHIDVVPAGPGWHFEPYQVTRKDGYLLGRGVIDDKGPSVVALHAMNLWHRMQLDGQAPQLPYTLRFIFGVNEETRMDDVHYYRAHHADPAFLFTPDAEFPVCYGEKGIYHSLMTSADVPVEQRSVLSFEGGTAVNAVPGHAQAVVRAGECEFPAAQGIEVELLDEHDAAAALEAAGAQADAVGRRLARITATGRSAHASLPQGGVSAIGMLIGYLLENGLVGEGERAYFQTVARIAAATDGSTVDLACSDADFGELTIVAGRAAMQGGSFTQTIDVRYPTTITGDEVHAKLEALAKAAGGTCEKTRDDAPFLLDPQGPAIQALLASYNQATGEDAKPFTMGGGTYAREFSRAASFGPEKPWEQAPEWVGGMHGPDEGVGEQLLKEAFRIYALTIGKLMQLDL
;
A
#
# COMPACT_ATOMS: atom_id res chain seq x y z
N MET A 1 27.81 -36.36 32.43
CA MET A 1 26.78 -35.92 31.49
C MET A 1 25.60 -35.49 32.36
N VAL A 2 25.39 -34.21 32.52
CA VAL A 2 24.20 -33.70 33.16
C VAL A 2 23.12 -33.79 32.07
N GLU A 3 22.12 -34.66 32.22
CA GLU A 3 20.91 -34.60 31.42
C GLU A 3 20.30 -33.20 31.64
N ASN A 4 20.41 -32.31 30.67
CA ASN A 4 19.60 -31.12 30.63
C ASN A 4 18.15 -31.60 30.49
N ALA A 5 17.40 -31.58 31.58
CA ALA A 5 15.95 -31.72 31.48
C ALA A 5 15.46 -30.60 30.55
N ALA A 6 14.85 -30.98 29.42
CA ALA A 6 14.28 -29.99 28.49
C ALA A 6 13.30 -29.13 29.28
N LEU A 7 13.41 -27.81 29.14
CA LEU A 7 12.42 -26.89 29.70
C LEU A 7 11.05 -27.22 29.12
N THR A 8 10.03 -27.24 29.95
CA THR A 8 8.64 -27.51 29.56
C THR A 8 7.73 -26.29 29.68
N GLU A 9 8.24 -25.21 30.27
CA GLU A 9 7.48 -23.98 30.51
C GLU A 9 8.08 -22.81 29.72
N MET A 10 7.23 -21.96 29.20
CA MET A 10 7.65 -20.72 28.52
C MET A 10 8.38 -19.79 29.51
N PRO A 11 9.34 -18.99 29.05
CA PRO A 11 10.05 -18.05 29.90
C PRO A 11 9.08 -17.06 30.55
N SER A 12 9.41 -16.61 31.78
CA SER A 12 8.68 -15.51 32.38
C SER A 12 8.87 -14.22 31.57
N ASP A 13 7.92 -13.30 31.68
CA ASP A 13 8.00 -11.99 31.01
C ASP A 13 9.31 -11.26 31.41
N GLU A 14 9.73 -11.34 32.67
CA GLU A 14 10.97 -10.72 33.14
C GLU A 14 12.21 -11.31 32.44
N LEU A 15 12.29 -12.64 32.28
CA LEU A 15 13.40 -13.28 31.58
C LEU A 15 13.41 -12.92 30.10
N LEU A 16 12.22 -12.92 29.45
CA LEU A 16 12.08 -12.57 28.04
C LEU A 16 12.51 -11.12 27.80
N GLU A 17 12.09 -10.18 28.63
CA GLU A 17 12.49 -8.77 28.56
C GLU A 17 14.00 -8.60 28.71
N GLN A 18 14.64 -9.31 29.65
CA GLN A 18 16.10 -9.30 29.80
C GLN A 18 16.82 -9.87 28.56
N CYS A 19 16.26 -10.91 27.93
CA CYS A 19 16.80 -11.46 26.68
C CYS A 19 16.64 -10.50 25.51
N ILE A 20 15.50 -9.81 25.42
CA ILE A 20 15.23 -8.76 24.42
C ILE A 20 16.24 -7.61 24.55
N ASP A 21 16.42 -7.07 25.77
CA ASP A 21 17.35 -5.96 26.02
C ASP A 21 18.77 -6.34 25.61
N ARG A 22 19.24 -7.52 26.06
CA ARG A 22 20.57 -8.03 25.70
C ARG A 22 20.72 -8.23 24.19
N TYR A 23 19.71 -8.81 23.52
CA TYR A 23 19.78 -9.02 22.07
C TYR A 23 19.89 -7.72 21.32
N LEU A 24 19.11 -6.69 21.69
CA LEU A 24 19.19 -5.37 21.10
C LEU A 24 20.54 -4.69 21.36
N GLU A 25 21.11 -4.84 22.56
CA GLU A 25 22.42 -4.30 22.88
C GLU A 25 23.55 -4.96 22.05
N GLU A 26 23.48 -6.28 21.89
CA GLU A 26 24.53 -7.06 21.23
C GLU A 26 24.39 -7.09 19.69
N HIS A 27 23.16 -7.01 19.13
CA HIS A 27 22.86 -7.30 17.72
C HIS A 27 22.19 -6.17 16.94
N TRP A 28 22.02 -4.97 17.54
CA TRP A 28 21.36 -3.87 16.80
C TRP A 28 22.11 -3.49 15.51
N GLU A 29 23.42 -3.47 15.54
CA GLU A 29 24.23 -3.17 14.36
C GLU A 29 24.16 -4.29 13.30
N ASP A 30 23.98 -5.54 13.71
CA ASP A 30 23.73 -6.66 12.79
C ASP A 30 22.36 -6.51 12.12
N ILE A 31 21.31 -6.14 12.87
CA ILE A 31 19.97 -5.85 12.34
C ILE A 31 20.04 -4.76 11.26
N VAL A 32 20.70 -3.63 11.58
CA VAL A 32 20.83 -2.53 10.59
C VAL A 32 21.65 -2.95 9.37
N ALA A 33 22.68 -3.77 9.54
CA ALA A 33 23.46 -4.29 8.42
C ALA A 33 22.64 -5.25 7.54
N ASP A 34 21.74 -6.05 8.14
CA ASP A 34 20.85 -6.96 7.41
C ASP A 34 19.76 -6.18 6.66
N ILE A 35 19.22 -5.11 7.24
CA ILE A 35 18.35 -4.16 6.54
C ILE A 35 19.08 -3.56 5.32
N ASP A 36 20.31 -3.08 5.49
CA ASP A 36 21.09 -2.49 4.39
C ASP A 36 21.35 -3.50 3.26
N LYS A 37 21.59 -4.79 3.57
CA LYS A 37 21.75 -5.85 2.56
C LYS A 37 20.53 -5.93 1.62
N LEU A 38 19.32 -5.87 2.17
CA LEU A 38 18.08 -5.90 1.38
C LEU A 38 17.80 -4.57 0.69
N VAL A 39 17.99 -3.43 1.37
CA VAL A 39 17.77 -2.09 0.80
C VAL A 39 18.64 -1.85 -0.44
N ARG A 40 19.86 -2.41 -0.48
CA ARG A 40 20.77 -2.32 -1.65
C ARG A 40 20.22 -2.98 -2.91
N ILE A 41 19.15 -3.75 -2.82
CA ILE A 41 18.54 -4.42 -3.96
C ILE A 41 17.32 -3.62 -4.41
N PRO A 42 17.32 -3.02 -5.62
CA PRO A 42 16.14 -2.42 -6.22
C PRO A 42 15.17 -3.54 -6.66
N SER A 43 14.39 -4.03 -5.71
CA SER A 43 13.54 -5.22 -5.86
C SER A 43 12.11 -4.87 -6.31
N PHE A 44 11.95 -3.91 -7.21
CA PHE A 44 10.66 -3.64 -7.84
C PHE A 44 10.35 -4.66 -8.94
N GLU A 45 9.06 -4.90 -9.18
CA GLU A 45 8.60 -5.81 -10.24
C GLU A 45 9.08 -5.34 -11.63
N ASP A 46 9.65 -6.27 -12.40
CA ASP A 46 9.98 -6.07 -13.82
C ASP A 46 9.57 -7.30 -14.64
N LEU A 47 8.31 -7.30 -15.09
CA LEU A 47 7.78 -8.40 -15.91
C LEU A 47 8.44 -8.50 -17.30
N GLY A 48 9.11 -7.44 -17.75
CA GLY A 48 9.87 -7.45 -19.00
C GLY A 48 11.13 -8.33 -18.94
N GLU A 49 11.65 -8.53 -17.71
CA GLU A 49 12.81 -9.38 -17.42
C GLU A 49 12.44 -10.66 -16.62
N ALA A 50 11.13 -10.98 -16.53
CA ALA A 50 10.67 -12.18 -15.86
C ALA A 50 11.21 -13.46 -16.55
N ALA A 51 11.59 -14.45 -15.74
CA ALA A 51 12.17 -15.72 -16.19
C ALA A 51 11.78 -16.87 -15.25
N GLU A 52 12.09 -18.11 -15.66
CA GLU A 52 11.95 -19.28 -14.79
C GLU A 52 12.79 -19.07 -13.51
N GLY A 53 12.15 -19.22 -12.35
CA GLY A 53 12.77 -18.96 -11.03
C GLY A 53 12.89 -17.48 -10.66
N ALA A 54 12.42 -16.56 -11.51
CA ALA A 54 12.36 -15.10 -11.26
C ALA A 54 11.07 -14.51 -11.88
N PRO A 55 9.87 -14.93 -11.44
CA PRO A 55 8.61 -14.58 -12.11
C PRO A 55 8.30 -13.07 -12.05
N TYR A 56 8.83 -12.36 -11.09
CA TYR A 56 8.63 -10.90 -10.91
C TYR A 56 9.85 -10.07 -11.32
N GLY A 57 10.83 -10.72 -11.97
CA GLY A 57 12.07 -10.08 -12.42
C GLY A 57 13.29 -10.34 -11.53
N PRO A 58 14.47 -9.89 -11.95
CA PRO A 58 15.75 -10.19 -11.29
C PRO A 58 15.92 -9.48 -9.94
N GLY A 59 15.29 -8.32 -9.74
CA GLY A 59 15.36 -7.56 -8.49
C GLY A 59 14.73 -8.31 -7.32
N PRO A 60 13.41 -8.65 -7.36
CA PRO A 60 12.73 -9.46 -6.35
C PRO A 60 13.42 -10.81 -6.12
N ARG A 61 13.86 -11.48 -7.19
CA ARG A 61 14.62 -12.76 -7.09
C ARG A 61 15.88 -12.59 -6.23
N LYS A 62 16.68 -11.56 -6.50
CA LYS A 62 17.93 -11.32 -5.76
C LYS A 62 17.67 -10.96 -4.29
N ALA A 63 16.60 -10.20 -4.02
CA ALA A 63 16.21 -9.90 -2.65
C ALA A 63 15.81 -11.18 -1.89
N LEU A 64 15.07 -12.09 -2.55
CA LEU A 64 14.69 -13.38 -1.99
C LEU A 64 15.91 -14.26 -1.67
N ASP A 65 16.87 -14.34 -2.58
CA ASP A 65 18.12 -15.08 -2.34
C ASP A 65 18.86 -14.60 -1.09
N ILE A 66 18.91 -13.27 -0.90
CA ILE A 66 19.57 -12.66 0.28
C ILE A 66 18.76 -12.96 1.56
N ALA A 67 17.44 -12.83 1.53
CA ALA A 67 16.59 -13.09 2.69
C ALA A 67 16.67 -14.57 3.14
N LEU A 68 16.62 -15.51 2.19
CA LEU A 68 16.76 -16.94 2.48
C LEU A 68 18.16 -17.29 3.00
N SER A 69 19.22 -16.67 2.44
CA SER A 69 20.57 -16.83 2.98
C SER A 69 20.69 -16.31 4.42
N MET A 70 20.11 -15.13 4.69
CA MET A 70 20.07 -14.53 6.02
C MET A 70 19.36 -15.45 7.03
N ALA A 71 18.21 -15.99 6.67
CA ALA A 71 17.47 -16.94 7.50
C ALA A 71 18.28 -18.24 7.75
N SER A 72 18.93 -18.76 6.72
CA SER A 72 19.82 -19.94 6.85
C SER A 72 21.02 -19.68 7.77
N ASP A 73 21.62 -18.49 7.68
CA ASP A 73 22.76 -18.09 8.56
C ASP A 73 22.31 -17.97 10.03
N MET A 74 21.04 -17.66 10.29
CA MET A 74 20.42 -17.68 11.62
C MET A 74 20.06 -19.09 12.10
N GLY A 75 20.20 -20.12 11.24
CA GLY A 75 19.96 -21.52 11.59
C GLY A 75 18.54 -22.00 11.28
N PHE A 76 17.76 -21.27 10.52
CA PHE A 76 16.42 -21.67 10.09
C PHE A 76 16.47 -22.58 8.86
N GLU A 77 15.43 -23.41 8.69
CA GLU A 77 15.24 -24.22 7.49
C GLU A 77 14.57 -23.33 6.40
N ALA A 78 15.39 -22.84 5.46
CA ALA A 78 14.95 -21.91 4.44
C ALA A 78 14.60 -22.62 3.13
N HIS A 79 13.47 -22.23 2.52
CA HIS A 79 12.91 -22.83 1.32
C HIS A 79 12.59 -21.76 0.27
N ASP A 80 12.85 -22.08 -0.99
CA ASP A 80 12.55 -21.28 -2.17
C ASP A 80 11.48 -21.98 -3.01
N ASP A 81 10.34 -21.37 -3.14
CA ASP A 81 9.24 -21.87 -3.98
C ASP A 81 9.33 -21.30 -5.40
N ALA A 82 10.32 -21.77 -6.13
CA ALA A 82 10.56 -21.44 -7.54
C ALA A 82 10.65 -19.92 -7.83
N GLY A 83 11.08 -19.15 -6.84
CA GLY A 83 11.21 -17.69 -6.93
C GLY A 83 9.90 -16.92 -6.83
N HIS A 84 8.77 -17.61 -6.63
CA HIS A 84 7.50 -16.93 -6.38
C HIS A 84 7.41 -16.38 -4.97
N VAL A 85 7.88 -17.14 -4.00
CA VAL A 85 7.87 -16.80 -2.57
C VAL A 85 8.94 -17.62 -1.88
N GLY A 86 9.43 -17.19 -0.72
CA GLY A 86 10.29 -17.99 0.12
C GLY A 86 9.75 -18.08 1.54
N TYR A 87 10.22 -19.07 2.30
CA TYR A 87 9.90 -19.14 3.71
C TYR A 87 11.03 -19.79 4.52
N ALA A 88 11.03 -19.55 5.82
CA ALA A 88 12.01 -20.11 6.75
C ALA A 88 11.32 -20.55 8.03
N ASP A 89 11.66 -21.77 8.49
CA ASP A 89 11.05 -22.43 9.63
C ASP A 89 12.01 -22.57 10.82
N LEU A 90 11.51 -22.21 12.00
CA LEU A 90 12.02 -22.68 13.29
C LEU A 90 11.08 -23.79 13.77
N ALA A 91 11.55 -25.04 13.69
CA ALA A 91 10.75 -26.22 13.98
C ALA A 91 10.20 -26.23 15.41
N GLY A 92 8.89 -26.33 15.54
CA GLY A 92 8.15 -26.53 16.79
C GLY A 92 7.95 -27.99 17.16
N ALA A 93 7.15 -28.21 18.19
CA ALA A 93 6.69 -29.55 18.60
C ALA A 93 5.57 -30.06 17.67
N SER A 94 4.86 -29.18 16.99
CA SER A 94 3.82 -29.45 16.01
C SER A 94 4.26 -28.97 14.61
N GLU A 95 3.78 -29.62 13.57
CA GLU A 95 3.89 -29.15 12.19
C GLU A 95 2.93 -27.98 11.89
N GLU A 96 1.95 -27.72 12.77
CA GLU A 96 1.08 -26.57 12.67
C GLU A 96 1.89 -25.28 12.86
N GLN A 97 1.58 -24.24 12.08
CA GLN A 97 2.43 -23.07 11.96
C GLN A 97 1.82 -21.84 12.64
N LEU A 98 2.65 -21.09 13.35
CA LEU A 98 2.46 -19.67 13.60
C LEU A 98 3.26 -18.90 12.55
N GLY A 99 2.60 -18.03 11.77
CA GLY A 99 3.21 -17.32 10.66
C GLY A 99 3.58 -15.87 10.97
N ILE A 100 4.65 -15.42 10.35
CA ILE A 100 4.96 -14.00 10.11
C ILE A 100 5.13 -13.86 8.61
N ILE A 101 4.50 -12.86 7.99
CA ILE A 101 4.68 -12.60 6.56
C ILE A 101 5.07 -11.14 6.36
N GLY A 102 6.15 -10.90 5.67
CA GLY A 102 6.56 -9.57 5.25
C GLY A 102 7.02 -9.57 3.81
N HIS A 103 7.06 -8.40 3.15
CA HIS A 103 7.54 -8.30 1.79
C HIS A 103 8.91 -7.66 1.67
N ILE A 104 9.64 -8.07 0.64
CA ILE A 104 10.98 -7.58 0.34
C ILE A 104 11.10 -7.02 -1.08
N ASP A 105 9.98 -6.96 -1.82
CA ASP A 105 9.85 -6.08 -2.98
C ASP A 105 9.60 -4.64 -2.54
N VAL A 106 9.70 -3.71 -3.44
CA VAL A 106 9.53 -2.27 -3.18
C VAL A 106 9.00 -1.57 -4.42
N VAL A 107 8.32 -0.44 -4.26
CA VAL A 107 8.06 0.47 -5.38
C VAL A 107 9.36 1.09 -5.91
N PRO A 108 9.45 1.47 -7.20
CA PRO A 108 10.59 2.22 -7.73
C PRO A 108 10.85 3.49 -6.92
N ALA A 109 12.13 3.86 -6.74
CA ALA A 109 12.50 5.03 -5.95
C ALA A 109 11.85 6.34 -6.45
N GLY A 110 11.77 6.51 -7.77
CA GLY A 110 11.30 7.76 -8.35
C GLY A 110 12.28 8.93 -8.17
N PRO A 111 11.91 10.15 -8.58
CA PRO A 111 12.72 11.35 -8.42
C PRO A 111 12.56 12.00 -7.04
N GLY A 112 13.42 12.95 -6.71
CA GLY A 112 13.28 13.82 -5.54
C GLY A 112 14.07 13.41 -4.31
N TRP A 113 14.86 12.36 -4.37
CA TRP A 113 15.71 11.90 -3.27
C TRP A 113 16.88 12.85 -3.01
N HIS A 114 17.15 13.11 -1.73
CA HIS A 114 18.35 13.80 -1.26
C HIS A 114 19.41 12.81 -0.74
N PHE A 115 19.01 11.57 -0.41
CA PHE A 115 19.86 10.46 0.01
C PHE A 115 19.83 9.36 -1.04
N GLU A 116 20.83 8.45 -1.03
CA GLU A 116 20.86 7.30 -1.94
C GLU A 116 19.69 6.35 -1.60
N PRO A 117 18.73 6.11 -2.51
CA PRO A 117 17.54 5.32 -2.19
C PRO A 117 17.86 3.85 -1.92
N TYR A 118 18.90 3.29 -2.53
CA TYR A 118 19.26 1.88 -2.39
C TYR A 118 20.53 1.68 -1.57
N GLN A 119 20.61 2.43 -0.49
CA GLN A 119 21.63 2.29 0.56
C GLN A 119 21.09 2.89 1.85
N VAL A 120 21.21 2.17 2.96
CA VAL A 120 20.81 2.74 4.26
C VAL A 120 21.73 3.90 4.62
N THR A 121 21.15 5.08 4.77
CA THR A 121 21.81 6.26 5.34
C THR A 121 21.32 6.47 6.76
N ARG A 122 22.24 6.48 7.73
CA ARG A 122 21.92 6.83 9.13
C ARG A 122 22.07 8.32 9.36
N LYS A 123 21.03 8.94 9.90
CA LYS A 123 21.07 10.37 10.25
C LYS A 123 20.17 10.65 11.44
N ASP A 124 20.72 11.24 12.49
CA ASP A 124 19.99 11.75 13.68
C ASP A 124 19.00 10.74 14.29
N GLY A 125 19.39 9.43 14.32
CA GLY A 125 18.57 8.34 14.85
C GLY A 125 17.53 7.78 13.88
N TYR A 126 17.63 8.12 12.60
CA TYR A 126 16.80 7.57 11.52
C TYR A 126 17.64 6.75 10.54
N LEU A 127 17.02 5.72 10.00
CA LEU A 127 17.47 4.99 8.81
C LEU A 127 16.69 5.52 7.61
N LEU A 128 17.40 5.87 6.53
CA LEU A 128 16.83 6.40 5.29
C LEU A 128 17.19 5.46 4.13
N GLY A 129 16.25 5.19 3.26
CA GLY A 129 16.40 4.33 2.09
C GLY A 129 15.07 3.70 1.68
N ARG A 130 14.92 3.28 0.42
CA ARG A 130 13.71 2.63 -0.08
C ARG A 130 13.55 1.24 0.57
N GLY A 131 12.41 1.02 1.25
CA GLY A 131 12.11 -0.22 1.95
C GLY A 131 12.54 -0.23 3.43
N VAL A 132 13.10 0.87 3.97
CA VAL A 132 13.49 0.89 5.40
C VAL A 132 12.29 0.86 6.34
N ILE A 133 11.11 1.32 5.89
CA ILE A 133 9.83 1.23 6.60
C ILE A 133 8.85 0.28 5.89
N ASP A 134 8.87 0.21 4.57
CA ASP A 134 7.91 -0.51 3.75
C ASP A 134 8.64 -1.46 2.78
N ASP A 135 8.82 -2.75 3.13
CA ASP A 135 8.64 -3.46 4.42
C ASP A 135 9.94 -4.20 4.80
N LYS A 136 11.08 -3.96 4.06
CA LYS A 136 12.37 -4.66 4.31
C LYS A 136 12.88 -4.48 5.73
N GLY A 137 12.75 -3.26 6.28
CA GLY A 137 13.19 -2.96 7.65
C GLY A 137 12.38 -3.75 8.68
N PRO A 138 11.05 -3.59 8.75
CA PRO A 138 10.19 -4.34 9.67
C PRO A 138 10.29 -5.85 9.50
N SER A 139 10.35 -6.34 8.26
CA SER A 139 10.58 -7.78 7.95
C SER A 139 11.87 -8.32 8.57
N VAL A 140 12.99 -7.61 8.43
CA VAL A 140 14.26 -8.00 9.07
C VAL A 140 14.15 -7.96 10.59
N VAL A 141 13.51 -6.93 11.14
CA VAL A 141 13.30 -6.82 12.59
C VAL A 141 12.47 -7.99 13.13
N ALA A 142 11.40 -8.38 12.44
CA ALA A 142 10.58 -9.53 12.82
C ALA A 142 11.32 -10.86 12.66
N LEU A 143 12.17 -11.01 11.64
CA LEU A 143 13.04 -12.18 11.47
C LEU A 143 14.06 -12.30 12.61
N HIS A 144 14.63 -11.18 13.05
CA HIS A 144 15.51 -11.16 14.22
C HIS A 144 14.77 -11.45 15.54
N ALA A 145 13.49 -11.06 15.67
CA ALA A 145 12.68 -11.46 16.82
C ALA A 145 12.45 -12.99 16.85
N MET A 146 12.27 -13.62 15.69
CA MET A 146 12.26 -15.08 15.55
C MET A 146 13.63 -15.68 15.93
N ASN A 147 14.74 -15.06 15.52
CA ASN A 147 16.10 -15.50 15.88
C ASN A 147 16.39 -15.39 17.39
N LEU A 148 15.84 -14.39 18.09
CA LEU A 148 15.92 -14.33 19.55
C LEU A 148 15.35 -15.61 20.19
N TRP A 149 14.16 -16.06 19.76
CA TRP A 149 13.54 -17.29 20.27
C TRP A 149 14.38 -18.52 19.97
N HIS A 150 14.97 -18.64 18.78
CA HIS A 150 15.90 -19.72 18.45
C HIS A 150 17.12 -19.71 19.38
N ARG A 151 17.74 -18.57 19.61
CA ARG A 151 18.89 -18.45 20.52
C ARG A 151 18.51 -18.81 21.96
N MET A 152 17.36 -18.37 22.44
CA MET A 152 16.86 -18.72 23.76
C MET A 152 16.67 -20.25 23.92
N GLN A 153 16.24 -20.95 22.86
CA GLN A 153 16.18 -22.42 22.86
C GLN A 153 17.58 -23.04 22.92
N LEU A 154 18.53 -22.56 22.12
CA LEU A 154 19.91 -23.05 22.11
C LEU A 154 20.61 -22.86 23.48
N ASP A 155 20.31 -21.74 24.13
CA ASP A 155 20.85 -21.39 25.45
C ASP A 155 20.12 -22.08 26.61
N GLY A 156 19.05 -22.85 26.33
CA GLY A 156 18.23 -23.51 27.32
C GLY A 156 17.41 -22.52 28.18
N GLN A 157 17.04 -21.38 27.64
CA GLN A 157 16.21 -20.33 28.26
C GLN A 157 14.75 -20.36 27.79
N ALA A 158 14.47 -21.08 26.70
CA ALA A 158 13.12 -21.35 26.20
C ALA A 158 12.95 -22.84 25.87
N PRO A 159 11.71 -23.38 25.96
CA PRO A 159 11.41 -24.74 25.51
C PRO A 159 11.35 -24.78 23.97
N GLN A 160 11.22 -25.99 23.41
CA GLN A 160 10.76 -26.15 22.05
C GLN A 160 9.36 -25.49 21.93
N LEU A 161 9.18 -24.62 20.94
CA LEU A 161 7.90 -23.92 20.73
C LEU A 161 6.78 -24.90 20.38
N PRO A 162 5.54 -24.68 20.81
CA PRO A 162 4.41 -25.56 20.49
C PRO A 162 4.13 -25.66 18.99
N TYR A 163 4.16 -24.54 18.29
CA TYR A 163 3.98 -24.41 16.84
C TYR A 163 5.31 -24.25 16.14
N THR A 164 5.42 -24.70 14.89
CA THR A 164 6.52 -24.28 14.02
C THR A 164 6.34 -22.78 13.71
N LEU A 165 7.38 -21.99 14.01
CA LEU A 165 7.35 -20.57 13.69
C LEU A 165 7.90 -20.38 12.28
N ARG A 166 7.05 -19.91 11.35
CA ARG A 166 7.36 -19.70 9.94
C ARG A 166 7.44 -18.22 9.61
N PHE A 167 8.55 -17.80 8.99
CA PHE A 167 8.64 -16.51 8.31
C PHE A 167 8.43 -16.69 6.81
N ILE A 168 7.48 -15.98 6.21
CA ILE A 168 7.19 -15.98 4.76
C ILE A 168 7.73 -14.68 4.16
N PHE A 169 8.59 -14.80 3.15
CA PHE A 169 9.17 -13.68 2.43
C PHE A 169 8.40 -13.45 1.13
N GLY A 170 7.50 -12.47 1.14
CA GLY A 170 6.80 -12.00 -0.05
C GLY A 170 7.70 -11.19 -0.97
N VAL A 171 7.42 -11.20 -2.26
CA VAL A 171 8.22 -10.55 -3.30
C VAL A 171 7.37 -9.86 -4.38
N ASN A 172 6.05 -9.69 -4.14
CA ASN A 172 5.12 -9.06 -5.08
C ASN A 172 3.93 -8.35 -4.40
N GLU A 173 4.10 -7.87 -3.16
CA GLU A 173 3.07 -7.15 -2.40
C GLU A 173 2.65 -5.87 -3.10
N GLU A 174 3.62 -5.05 -3.49
CA GLU A 174 3.47 -3.69 -4.02
C GLU A 174 2.69 -3.60 -5.34
N THR A 175 2.39 -4.74 -5.95
CA THR A 175 1.70 -4.80 -7.24
C THR A 175 0.44 -5.65 -7.22
N ARG A 176 0.53 -6.97 -7.08
CA ARG A 176 -0.60 -7.88 -7.28
C ARG A 176 -0.76 -8.98 -6.25
N MET A 177 0.18 -9.14 -5.33
CA MET A 177 0.21 -10.22 -4.34
C MET A 177 0.13 -11.64 -4.99
N ASP A 178 0.64 -11.79 -6.23
CA ASP A 178 0.65 -13.08 -6.93
C ASP A 178 1.50 -14.14 -6.20
N ASP A 179 2.47 -13.71 -5.42
CA ASP A 179 3.34 -14.51 -4.57
C ASP A 179 2.58 -15.19 -3.42
N VAL A 180 1.75 -14.46 -2.69
CA VAL A 180 0.95 -15.03 -1.60
C VAL A 180 -0.18 -15.91 -2.17
N HIS A 181 -0.73 -15.58 -3.32
CA HIS A 181 -1.66 -16.47 -4.03
C HIS A 181 -0.97 -17.78 -4.43
N TYR A 182 0.27 -17.71 -4.90
CA TYR A 182 1.08 -18.90 -5.19
C TYR A 182 1.34 -19.72 -3.91
N TYR A 183 1.75 -19.06 -2.81
CA TYR A 183 1.98 -19.72 -1.52
C TYR A 183 0.74 -20.51 -1.08
N ARG A 184 -0.42 -19.88 -1.03
CA ARG A 184 -1.68 -20.48 -0.58
C ARG A 184 -2.20 -21.59 -1.50
N ALA A 185 -1.81 -21.59 -2.77
CA ALA A 185 -2.12 -22.68 -3.68
C ALA A 185 -1.28 -23.96 -3.41
N HIS A 186 -0.13 -23.84 -2.71
CA HIS A 186 0.82 -24.93 -2.48
C HIS A 186 0.99 -25.33 -1.02
N HIS A 187 0.63 -24.43 -0.08
CA HIS A 187 0.77 -24.64 1.37
C HIS A 187 -0.56 -24.42 2.09
N ALA A 188 -0.69 -25.01 3.27
CA ALA A 188 -1.78 -24.70 4.19
C ALA A 188 -1.55 -23.32 4.83
N ASP A 189 -2.62 -22.60 5.11
CA ASP A 189 -2.55 -21.37 5.88
C ASP A 189 -2.03 -21.68 7.32
N PRO A 190 -1.17 -20.83 7.91
CA PRO A 190 -0.82 -20.93 9.32
C PRO A 190 -2.06 -20.86 10.22
N ALA A 191 -1.98 -21.46 11.42
CA ALA A 191 -3.04 -21.38 12.43
C ALA A 191 -3.42 -19.94 12.78
N PHE A 192 -2.43 -19.07 12.80
CA PHE A 192 -2.53 -17.61 12.82
C PHE A 192 -1.26 -17.01 12.23
N LEU A 193 -1.36 -15.83 11.62
CA LEU A 193 -0.18 -15.07 11.21
C LEU A 193 -0.35 -13.56 11.44
N PHE A 194 0.75 -12.82 11.47
CA PHE A 194 0.73 -11.37 11.37
C PHE A 194 1.74 -10.87 10.33
N THR A 195 1.45 -9.67 9.79
CA THR A 195 2.40 -8.95 8.93
C THR A 195 2.92 -7.70 9.64
N PRO A 196 4.24 -7.44 9.61
CA PRO A 196 4.84 -6.22 10.17
C PRO A 196 4.74 -5.03 9.20
N ASP A 197 3.80 -5.05 8.29
CA ASP A 197 3.60 -4.09 7.20
C ASP A 197 2.34 -3.25 7.43
N ALA A 198 2.33 -2.44 8.51
CA ALA A 198 1.18 -1.59 8.85
C ALA A 198 1.49 -0.63 10.00
N GLU A 199 0.43 -0.22 10.71
CA GLU A 199 0.48 0.61 11.91
C GLU A 199 0.30 -0.23 13.19
N PHE A 200 0.89 0.24 14.31
CA PHE A 200 0.50 -0.19 15.64
C PHE A 200 -0.81 0.51 16.07
N PRO A 201 -1.56 0.00 17.08
CA PRO A 201 -1.24 -1.15 17.97
C PRO A 201 -1.57 -2.53 17.38
N VAL A 202 -2.66 -2.73 16.69
CA VAL A 202 -3.01 -3.91 15.89
C VAL A 202 -4.22 -3.60 15.01
N CYS A 203 -4.08 -3.86 13.73
CA CYS A 203 -5.17 -3.79 12.78
C CYS A 203 -5.85 -5.17 12.66
N TYR A 204 -7.15 -5.23 13.03
CA TYR A 204 -7.93 -6.46 13.01
C TYR A 204 -8.86 -6.55 11.80
N GLY A 205 -8.81 -5.57 10.88
CA GLY A 205 -9.63 -5.57 9.68
C GLY A 205 -9.27 -4.48 8.69
N GLU A 206 -9.51 -4.78 7.43
CA GLU A 206 -9.22 -3.92 6.29
C GLU A 206 -10.47 -3.73 5.44
N LYS A 207 -10.73 -2.48 4.98
CA LYS A 207 -11.86 -2.20 4.08
C LYS A 207 -11.77 -3.01 2.79
N GLY A 208 -12.91 -3.23 2.16
CA GLY A 208 -12.94 -3.71 0.78
C GLY A 208 -12.27 -2.70 -0.15
N ILE A 209 -11.58 -3.19 -1.16
CA ILE A 209 -10.90 -2.39 -2.17
C ILE A 209 -11.54 -2.67 -3.52
N TYR A 210 -12.17 -1.65 -4.10
CA TYR A 210 -12.76 -1.76 -5.42
C TYR A 210 -12.11 -0.74 -6.36
N HIS A 211 -11.63 -1.20 -7.51
CA HIS A 211 -11.16 -0.31 -8.58
C HIS A 211 -11.97 -0.52 -9.85
N SER A 212 -12.17 0.55 -10.58
CA SER A 212 -12.72 0.48 -11.93
C SER A 212 -12.12 1.53 -12.86
N LEU A 213 -12.23 1.25 -14.15
CA LEU A 213 -11.95 2.17 -15.23
C LEU A 213 -13.27 2.56 -15.89
N MET A 214 -13.65 3.82 -15.78
CA MET A 214 -14.75 4.40 -16.54
C MET A 214 -14.22 4.99 -17.84
N THR A 215 -14.94 4.76 -18.95
CA THR A 215 -14.56 5.25 -20.28
C THR A 215 -15.78 5.89 -20.95
N SER A 216 -15.63 7.13 -21.44
CA SER A 216 -16.67 7.81 -22.19
C SER A 216 -16.90 7.17 -23.56
N ALA A 217 -18.04 7.48 -24.20
CA ALA A 217 -18.16 7.26 -25.63
C ALA A 217 -17.07 8.02 -26.41
N ASP A 218 -16.70 7.48 -27.55
CA ASP A 218 -15.82 8.18 -28.49
C ASP A 218 -16.54 9.37 -29.13
N VAL A 219 -15.92 10.54 -29.01
CA VAL A 219 -16.43 11.77 -29.63
C VAL A 219 -15.48 12.18 -30.77
N PRO A 220 -15.96 12.33 -32.01
CA PRO A 220 -15.13 12.79 -33.12
C PRO A 220 -14.42 14.11 -32.80
N VAL A 221 -13.17 14.25 -33.21
CA VAL A 221 -12.32 15.40 -32.82
C VAL A 221 -12.91 16.75 -33.21
N GLU A 222 -13.69 16.80 -34.32
CA GLU A 222 -14.35 18.01 -34.78
C GLU A 222 -15.49 18.47 -33.85
N GLN A 223 -16.04 17.56 -33.06
CA GLN A 223 -17.12 17.79 -32.11
C GLN A 223 -16.65 17.97 -30.68
N ARG A 224 -15.35 17.66 -30.40
CA ARG A 224 -14.78 17.81 -29.08
C ARG A 224 -14.41 19.26 -28.79
N SER A 225 -14.69 19.70 -27.58
CA SER A 225 -14.16 20.93 -27.01
C SER A 225 -12.86 20.65 -26.22
N VAL A 226 -12.76 19.50 -25.55
CA VAL A 226 -11.57 19.06 -24.84
C VAL A 226 -10.70 18.22 -25.81
N LEU A 227 -9.50 18.69 -26.09
CA LEU A 227 -8.59 18.08 -27.06
C LEU A 227 -7.62 17.10 -26.36
N SER A 228 -7.16 17.45 -25.18
CA SER A 228 -6.38 16.56 -24.31
C SER A 228 -6.79 16.76 -22.86
N PHE A 229 -6.61 15.73 -22.06
CA PHE A 229 -6.81 15.75 -20.61
C PHE A 229 -5.86 14.75 -19.98
N GLU A 230 -5.19 15.18 -18.92
CA GLU A 230 -4.41 14.30 -18.05
C GLU A 230 -4.52 14.78 -16.61
N GLY A 231 -4.57 13.86 -15.66
CA GLY A 231 -4.63 14.22 -14.25
C GLY A 231 -4.40 13.01 -13.36
N GLY A 232 -3.78 13.25 -12.22
CA GLY A 232 -3.42 12.21 -11.27
C GLY A 232 -2.32 11.27 -11.76
N THR A 233 -1.59 10.67 -10.83
CA THR A 233 -0.49 9.74 -11.09
C THR A 233 -0.81 8.31 -10.66
N ALA A 234 -1.73 8.14 -9.69
CA ALA A 234 -2.11 6.85 -9.12
C ALA A 234 -3.63 6.67 -9.06
N VAL A 235 -4.09 5.43 -9.08
CA VAL A 235 -5.52 5.06 -8.93
C VAL A 235 -6.01 5.41 -7.53
N ASN A 236 -5.20 5.12 -6.52
CA ASN A 236 -5.50 5.18 -5.10
C ASN A 236 -5.11 6.49 -4.41
N ALA A 237 -5.08 7.59 -5.17
CA ALA A 237 -4.77 8.91 -4.62
C ALA A 237 -5.69 9.99 -5.16
N VAL A 238 -6.08 10.94 -4.29
CA VAL A 238 -6.70 12.20 -4.70
C VAL A 238 -5.70 12.95 -5.60
N PRO A 239 -6.06 13.32 -6.84
CA PRO A 239 -5.13 13.93 -7.77
C PRO A 239 -4.77 15.36 -7.37
N GLY A 240 -3.48 15.63 -7.14
CA GLY A 240 -2.96 16.96 -6.81
C GLY A 240 -2.70 17.85 -8.03
N HIS A 241 -2.71 17.31 -9.24
CA HIS A 241 -2.48 18.03 -10.49
C HIS A 241 -3.37 17.48 -11.60
N ALA A 242 -3.88 18.38 -12.45
CA ALA A 242 -4.57 18.02 -13.69
C ALA A 242 -4.40 19.13 -14.74
N GLN A 243 -4.39 18.74 -16.02
CA GLN A 243 -4.23 19.67 -17.15
C GLN A 243 -5.14 19.25 -18.31
N ALA A 244 -5.68 20.23 -19.02
CA ALA A 244 -6.42 20.02 -20.25
C ALA A 244 -6.07 21.08 -21.30
N VAL A 245 -6.13 20.70 -22.58
CA VAL A 245 -6.14 21.63 -23.69
C VAL A 245 -7.54 21.66 -24.29
N VAL A 246 -8.09 22.87 -24.41
CA VAL A 246 -9.48 23.06 -24.85
C VAL A 246 -9.61 24.08 -25.99
N ARG A 247 -10.67 23.94 -26.77
CA ARG A 247 -11.11 24.98 -27.73
C ARG A 247 -11.73 26.13 -26.95
N ALA A 248 -11.04 27.25 -26.89
CA ALA A 248 -11.37 28.38 -26.04
C ALA A 248 -12.55 29.22 -26.55
N GLY A 249 -12.83 29.23 -27.85
CA GLY A 249 -13.84 30.08 -28.42
C GLY A 249 -13.65 31.55 -28.03
N GLU A 250 -14.74 32.19 -27.57
CA GLU A 250 -14.75 33.56 -27.03
C GLU A 250 -14.73 33.61 -25.49
N CYS A 251 -14.41 32.49 -24.78
CA CYS A 251 -14.37 32.43 -23.33
C CYS A 251 -13.34 33.43 -22.74
N GLU A 252 -13.75 34.20 -21.74
CA GLU A 252 -12.90 35.18 -21.05
C GLU A 252 -12.07 34.60 -19.91
N PHE A 253 -12.22 33.33 -19.56
CA PHE A 253 -11.52 32.63 -18.52
C PHE A 253 -11.49 33.36 -17.16
N PRO A 254 -12.57 33.33 -16.39
CA PRO A 254 -12.62 33.95 -15.08
C PRO A 254 -11.58 33.35 -14.16
N ALA A 255 -10.95 34.18 -13.32
CA ALA A 255 -9.98 33.72 -12.33
C ALA A 255 -10.65 32.77 -11.32
N ALA A 256 -10.01 31.65 -11.03
CA ALA A 256 -10.43 30.70 -10.02
C ALA A 256 -9.23 30.21 -9.22
N GLN A 257 -9.44 29.91 -7.94
CA GLN A 257 -8.38 29.45 -7.06
C GLN A 257 -7.80 28.11 -7.56
N GLY A 258 -6.49 28.02 -7.68
CA GLY A 258 -5.80 26.80 -8.11
C GLY A 258 -5.97 26.49 -9.61
N ILE A 259 -6.50 27.42 -10.41
CA ILE A 259 -6.62 27.29 -11.86
C ILE A 259 -5.70 28.32 -12.54
N GLU A 260 -4.88 27.83 -13.44
CA GLU A 260 -4.03 28.64 -14.32
C GLU A 260 -4.46 28.42 -15.77
N VAL A 261 -4.51 29.50 -16.54
CA VAL A 261 -4.93 29.47 -17.95
C VAL A 261 -3.85 30.12 -18.81
N GLU A 262 -3.37 29.37 -19.77
CA GLU A 262 -2.43 29.80 -20.79
C GLU A 262 -3.11 29.74 -22.16
N LEU A 263 -3.12 30.86 -22.87
CA LEU A 263 -3.53 30.88 -24.29
C LEU A 263 -2.38 30.36 -25.12
N LEU A 264 -2.60 29.32 -25.91
CA LEU A 264 -1.57 28.72 -26.74
C LEU A 264 -1.27 29.65 -27.95
N ASP A 265 0.01 29.79 -28.26
CA ASP A 265 0.45 30.42 -29.50
C ASP A 265 0.16 29.52 -30.73
N GLU A 266 0.45 30.01 -31.94
CA GLU A 266 0.15 29.26 -33.17
C GLU A 266 0.92 27.95 -33.28
N HIS A 267 2.14 27.89 -32.75
CA HIS A 267 2.98 26.68 -32.78
C HIS A 267 2.45 25.61 -31.84
N ASP A 268 2.18 25.98 -30.59
CA ASP A 268 1.65 25.08 -29.56
C ASP A 268 0.22 24.64 -29.86
N ALA A 269 -0.58 25.54 -30.44
CA ALA A 269 -1.93 25.22 -30.90
C ALA A 269 -1.92 24.18 -32.04
N ALA A 270 -0.99 24.31 -32.99
CA ALA A 270 -0.85 23.36 -34.09
C ALA A 270 -0.41 21.97 -33.54
N ALA A 271 0.57 21.91 -32.64
CA ALA A 271 1.02 20.70 -32.01
C ALA A 271 -0.10 20.00 -31.21
N ALA A 272 -0.88 20.75 -30.45
CA ALA A 272 -2.02 20.22 -29.69
C ALA A 272 -3.13 19.64 -30.61
N LEU A 273 -3.41 20.29 -31.73
CA LEU A 273 -4.38 19.79 -32.72
C LEU A 273 -3.89 18.50 -33.39
N GLU A 274 -2.60 18.45 -33.78
CA GLU A 274 -1.99 17.26 -34.37
C GLU A 274 -2.02 16.08 -33.37
N ALA A 275 -1.64 16.30 -32.12
CA ALA A 275 -1.69 15.30 -31.07
C ALA A 275 -3.11 14.77 -30.82
N ALA A 276 -4.13 15.61 -30.94
CA ALA A 276 -5.53 15.24 -30.84
C ALA A 276 -6.09 14.55 -32.10
N GLY A 277 -5.32 14.44 -33.19
CA GLY A 277 -5.75 13.91 -34.48
C GLY A 277 -6.66 14.85 -35.28
N ALA A 278 -6.64 16.14 -34.96
CA ALA A 278 -7.40 17.16 -35.71
C ALA A 278 -6.65 17.62 -36.97
N GLN A 279 -7.42 17.95 -38.06
CA GLN A 279 -6.80 18.48 -39.27
C GLN A 279 -6.32 19.92 -39.08
N ALA A 280 -5.28 20.30 -39.81
CA ALA A 280 -4.65 21.63 -39.73
C ALA A 280 -5.55 22.82 -40.12
N ASP A 281 -6.72 22.58 -40.77
CA ASP A 281 -7.72 23.62 -41.10
C ASP A 281 -8.32 24.28 -39.83
N ALA A 282 -7.99 23.78 -38.66
CA ALA A 282 -8.35 24.41 -37.39
C ALA A 282 -7.40 25.55 -36.99
N VAL A 283 -6.41 25.90 -37.83
CA VAL A 283 -5.52 27.06 -37.68
C VAL A 283 -6.37 28.33 -37.65
N GLY A 284 -6.27 29.06 -36.52
CA GLY A 284 -7.09 30.27 -36.26
C GLY A 284 -8.13 30.08 -35.14
N ARG A 285 -8.31 28.87 -34.61
CA ARG A 285 -9.12 28.66 -33.41
C ARG A 285 -8.29 28.94 -32.16
N ARG A 286 -8.79 29.78 -31.28
CA ARG A 286 -8.19 30.06 -29.98
C ARG A 286 -8.20 28.80 -29.12
N LEU A 287 -7.03 28.31 -28.72
CA LEU A 287 -6.86 27.20 -27.77
C LEU A 287 -6.29 27.69 -26.45
N ALA A 288 -6.64 27.01 -25.37
CA ALA A 288 -6.08 27.27 -24.05
C ALA A 288 -5.64 25.97 -23.38
N ARG A 289 -4.51 26.03 -22.70
CA ARG A 289 -4.09 25.06 -21.71
C ARG A 289 -4.60 25.52 -20.35
N ILE A 290 -5.31 24.66 -19.65
CA ILE A 290 -5.86 24.94 -18.32
C ILE A 290 -5.29 23.94 -17.36
N THR A 291 -4.62 24.43 -16.32
CA THR A 291 -3.96 23.62 -15.30
C THR A 291 -4.66 23.83 -13.97
N ALA A 292 -4.98 22.74 -13.27
CA ALA A 292 -5.51 22.76 -11.92
C ALA A 292 -4.48 22.19 -10.94
N THR A 293 -4.28 22.91 -9.83
CA THR A 293 -3.44 22.48 -8.71
C THR A 293 -4.31 22.30 -7.48
N GLY A 294 -4.37 21.06 -7.01
CA GLY A 294 -5.08 20.64 -5.81
C GLY A 294 -4.10 20.20 -4.70
N ARG A 295 -4.51 19.23 -3.90
CA ARG A 295 -3.69 18.62 -2.87
C ARG A 295 -3.91 17.12 -2.83
N SER A 296 -2.84 16.35 -2.96
CA SER A 296 -2.93 14.89 -2.94
C SER A 296 -3.21 14.36 -1.54
N ALA A 297 -3.91 13.24 -1.47
CA ALA A 297 -4.15 12.45 -0.27
C ALA A 297 -4.39 10.99 -0.67
N HIS A 298 -4.11 10.03 0.22
CA HIS A 298 -4.39 8.63 -0.05
C HIS A 298 -5.90 8.36 -0.10
N ALA A 299 -6.37 7.45 -0.97
CA ALA A 299 -7.79 7.17 -1.17
C ALA A 299 -8.49 6.58 0.07
N SER A 300 -7.76 5.94 0.99
CA SER A 300 -8.31 5.45 2.26
C SER A 300 -8.59 6.57 3.26
N LEU A 301 -7.88 7.72 3.17
CA LEU A 301 -8.00 8.89 4.03
C LEU A 301 -8.04 10.18 3.19
N PRO A 302 -9.05 10.35 2.30
CA PRO A 302 -9.05 11.41 1.29
C PRO A 302 -9.45 12.79 1.83
N GLN A 303 -9.90 12.90 3.09
CA GLN A 303 -10.49 14.13 3.67
C GLN A 303 -9.54 15.33 3.66
N GLY A 304 -8.23 15.08 3.67
CA GLY A 304 -7.20 16.12 3.55
C GLY A 304 -6.93 16.57 2.11
N GLY A 305 -7.44 15.84 1.11
CA GLY A 305 -7.17 16.07 -0.31
C GLY A 305 -8.05 17.15 -0.94
N VAL A 306 -7.59 17.66 -2.09
CA VAL A 306 -8.38 18.54 -2.99
C VAL A 306 -8.14 18.05 -4.40
N SER A 307 -9.19 17.50 -5.05
CA SER A 307 -9.09 16.89 -6.38
C SER A 307 -8.86 17.93 -7.48
N ALA A 308 -7.67 17.96 -8.05
CA ALA A 308 -7.37 18.79 -9.22
C ALA A 308 -8.22 18.40 -10.45
N ILE A 309 -8.53 17.10 -10.64
CA ILE A 309 -9.44 16.63 -11.70
C ILE A 309 -10.84 17.23 -11.49
N GLY A 310 -11.37 17.17 -10.26
CA GLY A 310 -12.66 17.74 -9.91
C GLY A 310 -12.71 19.26 -10.13
N MET A 311 -11.65 19.98 -9.71
CA MET A 311 -11.50 21.42 -9.94
C MET A 311 -11.49 21.77 -11.43
N LEU A 312 -10.67 21.06 -12.21
CA LEU A 312 -10.52 21.31 -13.65
C LEU A 312 -11.84 21.04 -14.39
N ILE A 313 -12.46 19.89 -14.15
CA ILE A 313 -13.74 19.53 -14.79
C ILE A 313 -14.84 20.52 -14.41
N GLY A 314 -14.93 20.90 -13.13
CA GLY A 314 -15.87 21.93 -12.66
C GLY A 314 -15.69 23.24 -13.41
N TYR A 315 -14.45 23.73 -13.49
CA TYR A 315 -14.11 24.94 -14.23
C TYR A 315 -14.48 24.88 -15.72
N LEU A 316 -14.19 23.75 -16.37
CA LEU A 316 -14.53 23.54 -17.78
C LEU A 316 -16.06 23.57 -18.03
N LEU A 317 -16.82 22.91 -17.16
CA LEU A 317 -18.30 22.86 -17.25
C LEU A 317 -18.94 24.21 -17.01
N GLU A 318 -18.51 24.94 -15.98
CA GLU A 318 -19.05 26.25 -15.61
C GLU A 318 -18.80 27.32 -16.70
N ASN A 319 -17.67 27.23 -17.40
CA ASN A 319 -17.30 28.19 -18.43
C ASN A 319 -17.65 27.73 -19.85
N GLY A 320 -18.46 26.67 -20.00
CA GLY A 320 -18.94 26.22 -21.31
C GLY A 320 -17.84 25.66 -22.23
N LEU A 321 -16.72 25.17 -21.65
CA LEU A 321 -15.57 24.65 -22.37
C LEU A 321 -15.66 23.14 -22.64
N VAL A 322 -16.78 22.52 -22.33
CA VAL A 322 -17.08 21.10 -22.60
C VAL A 322 -18.17 21.01 -23.68
N GLY A 323 -17.87 20.24 -24.73
CA GLY A 323 -18.79 20.02 -25.84
C GLY A 323 -20.06 19.26 -25.43
N GLU A 324 -21.12 19.36 -26.24
CA GLU A 324 -22.39 18.70 -25.92
C GLU A 324 -22.24 17.18 -25.82
N GLY A 325 -21.46 16.57 -26.73
CA GLY A 325 -21.19 15.12 -26.74
C GLY A 325 -20.35 14.63 -25.57
N GLU A 326 -19.58 15.51 -24.91
CA GLU A 326 -18.71 15.22 -23.78
C GLU A 326 -19.38 15.49 -22.42
N ARG A 327 -20.36 16.41 -22.40
CA ARG A 327 -20.89 17.05 -21.19
C ARG A 327 -21.44 16.09 -20.15
N ALA A 328 -22.24 15.11 -20.58
CA ALA A 328 -22.88 14.17 -19.65
C ALA A 328 -21.83 13.34 -18.87
N TYR A 329 -20.75 12.95 -19.54
CA TYR A 329 -19.68 12.18 -18.92
C TYR A 329 -18.85 13.05 -17.96
N PHE A 330 -18.45 14.26 -18.37
CA PHE A 330 -17.76 15.21 -17.50
C PHE A 330 -18.58 15.57 -16.25
N GLN A 331 -19.90 15.74 -16.39
CA GLN A 331 -20.79 15.96 -15.24
C GLN A 331 -20.81 14.75 -14.29
N THR A 332 -20.75 13.54 -14.82
CA THR A 332 -20.70 12.32 -14.00
C THR A 332 -19.40 12.24 -13.22
N VAL A 333 -18.25 12.49 -13.86
CA VAL A 333 -16.95 12.52 -13.15
C VAL A 333 -16.90 13.66 -12.12
N ALA A 334 -17.44 14.84 -12.46
CA ALA A 334 -17.54 15.95 -11.50
C ALA A 334 -18.36 15.58 -10.26
N ARG A 335 -19.47 14.83 -10.42
CA ARG A 335 -20.27 14.33 -9.29
C ARG A 335 -19.48 13.35 -8.42
N ILE A 336 -18.73 12.42 -9.03
CA ILE A 336 -17.89 11.47 -8.28
C ILE A 336 -16.81 12.22 -7.50
N ALA A 337 -16.18 13.22 -8.11
CA ALA A 337 -15.09 13.98 -7.48
C ALA A 337 -15.57 15.05 -6.47
N ALA A 338 -16.87 15.31 -6.37
CA ALA A 338 -17.43 16.38 -5.54
C ALA A 338 -17.43 16.04 -4.03
N ALA A 339 -17.47 14.76 -3.67
CA ALA A 339 -17.39 14.30 -2.29
C ALA A 339 -16.69 12.94 -2.23
N THR A 340 -15.95 12.72 -1.16
CA THR A 340 -15.16 11.50 -0.97
C THR A 340 -15.87 10.41 -0.16
N ASP A 341 -17.10 10.65 0.30
CA ASP A 341 -17.95 9.74 1.09
C ASP A 341 -18.99 8.98 0.25
N GLY A 342 -19.00 9.17 -1.08
CA GLY A 342 -19.96 8.57 -2.00
C GLY A 342 -21.37 9.16 -1.97
N SER A 343 -21.64 10.21 -1.18
CA SER A 343 -22.97 10.83 -1.02
C SER A 343 -23.52 11.40 -2.32
N THR A 344 -22.66 11.89 -3.20
CA THR A 344 -23.04 12.49 -4.49
C THR A 344 -23.45 11.44 -5.55
N VAL A 345 -23.18 10.16 -5.30
CA VAL A 345 -23.39 9.05 -6.26
C VAL A 345 -24.13 7.86 -5.67
N ASP A 346 -24.86 8.07 -4.58
CA ASP A 346 -25.68 7.08 -3.86
C ASP A 346 -24.88 5.87 -3.36
N LEU A 347 -23.59 6.05 -3.05
CA LEU A 347 -22.70 5.04 -2.49
C LEU A 347 -22.47 5.21 -0.99
N ALA A 348 -22.91 6.31 -0.39
CA ALA A 348 -22.67 6.59 1.03
C ALA A 348 -23.22 5.45 1.92
N CYS A 349 -22.33 4.84 2.69
CA CYS A 349 -22.64 3.84 3.69
C CYS A 349 -21.52 3.79 4.74
N SER A 350 -21.80 3.16 5.88
CA SER A 350 -20.84 3.00 6.97
C SER A 350 -21.20 1.79 7.83
N ASP A 351 -20.24 1.33 8.62
CA ASP A 351 -20.45 0.39 9.71
C ASP A 351 -19.69 0.83 10.98
N ALA A 352 -19.80 0.05 12.04
CA ALA A 352 -19.20 0.38 13.33
C ALA A 352 -17.68 0.12 13.36
N ASP A 353 -17.19 -0.80 12.52
CA ASP A 353 -15.80 -1.22 12.52
C ASP A 353 -14.95 -0.35 11.57
N PHE A 354 -15.45 -0.11 10.36
CA PHE A 354 -14.70 0.60 9.30
C PHE A 354 -15.09 2.06 9.13
N GLY A 355 -16.20 2.51 9.73
CA GLY A 355 -16.72 3.84 9.48
C GLY A 355 -17.23 4.03 8.05
N GLU A 356 -17.07 5.21 7.46
CA GLU A 356 -17.64 5.60 6.17
C GLU A 356 -16.87 4.99 4.99
N LEU A 357 -17.62 4.67 3.90
CA LEU A 357 -17.04 4.41 2.59
C LEU A 357 -16.24 5.63 2.11
N THR A 358 -15.14 5.39 1.37
CA THR A 358 -14.45 6.47 0.65
C THR A 358 -14.41 6.18 -0.86
N ILE A 359 -14.49 7.24 -1.68
CA ILE A 359 -14.41 7.16 -3.13
C ILE A 359 -13.51 8.27 -3.68
N VAL A 360 -12.64 7.92 -4.61
CA VAL A 360 -11.70 8.84 -5.26
C VAL A 360 -11.70 8.62 -6.77
N ALA A 361 -11.82 9.72 -7.53
CA ALA A 361 -11.52 9.77 -8.95
C ALA A 361 -10.00 10.02 -9.11
N GLY A 362 -9.21 8.95 -9.25
CA GLY A 362 -7.76 9.01 -9.08
C GLY A 362 -7.01 9.52 -10.31
N ARG A 363 -7.04 8.77 -11.43
CA ARG A 363 -6.30 9.11 -12.66
C ARG A 363 -7.25 9.31 -13.81
N ALA A 364 -7.05 10.39 -14.57
CA ALA A 364 -7.78 10.67 -15.79
C ALA A 364 -6.86 10.88 -16.98
N ALA A 365 -7.30 10.44 -18.15
CA ALA A 365 -6.59 10.68 -19.41
C ALA A 365 -7.58 10.74 -20.59
N MET A 366 -7.19 11.50 -21.63
CA MET A 366 -7.83 11.42 -22.95
C MET A 366 -7.05 10.41 -23.79
N GLN A 367 -7.72 9.39 -24.30
CA GLN A 367 -7.14 8.36 -25.17
C GLN A 367 -7.93 8.29 -26.48
N GLY A 368 -7.30 8.70 -27.58
CA GLY A 368 -8.03 8.82 -28.85
C GLY A 368 -9.18 9.83 -28.74
N GLY A 369 -10.42 9.35 -28.90
CA GLY A 369 -11.64 10.17 -28.77
C GLY A 369 -12.36 10.02 -27.45
N SER A 370 -11.89 9.16 -26.54
CA SER A 370 -12.55 8.82 -25.29
C SER A 370 -11.82 9.41 -24.08
N PHE A 371 -12.57 9.80 -23.07
CA PHE A 371 -12.03 10.19 -21.77
C PHE A 371 -12.10 9.00 -20.83
N THR A 372 -10.98 8.68 -20.16
CA THR A 372 -10.90 7.61 -19.19
C THR A 372 -10.70 8.16 -17.78
N GLN A 373 -11.30 7.52 -16.78
CA GLN A 373 -11.21 7.88 -15.38
C GLN A 373 -11.14 6.64 -14.51
N THR A 374 -10.10 6.50 -13.70
CA THR A 374 -10.02 5.44 -12.69
C THR A 374 -10.78 5.84 -11.43
N ILE A 375 -11.49 4.89 -10.83
CA ILE A 375 -12.20 5.07 -9.57
C ILE A 375 -11.64 4.08 -8.55
N ASP A 376 -11.28 4.57 -7.37
CA ASP A 376 -10.96 3.77 -6.18
C ASP A 376 -12.08 3.94 -5.16
N VAL A 377 -12.60 2.83 -4.63
CA VAL A 377 -13.58 2.83 -3.54
C VAL A 377 -13.07 1.94 -2.43
N ARG A 378 -13.05 2.48 -1.19
CA ARG A 378 -12.79 1.71 0.02
C ARG A 378 -14.11 1.56 0.77
N TYR A 379 -14.58 0.32 0.92
CA TYR A 379 -15.96 0.07 1.37
C TYR A 379 -16.02 -0.81 2.62
N PRO A 380 -17.01 -0.50 3.53
CA PRO A 380 -17.26 -1.27 4.74
C PRO A 380 -18.03 -2.57 4.44
N THR A 381 -18.34 -3.35 5.47
CA THR A 381 -19.08 -4.63 5.35
C THR A 381 -20.55 -4.47 4.96
N THR A 382 -21.10 -3.26 5.00
CA THR A 382 -22.51 -2.96 4.71
C THR A 382 -22.86 -2.85 3.22
N ILE A 383 -21.88 -2.94 2.33
CA ILE A 383 -22.03 -2.97 0.88
C ILE A 383 -21.03 -3.96 0.28
N THR A 384 -21.35 -4.53 -0.87
CA THR A 384 -20.47 -5.43 -1.61
C THR A 384 -19.82 -4.73 -2.81
N GLY A 385 -18.68 -5.24 -3.29
CA GLY A 385 -18.04 -4.72 -4.50
C GLY A 385 -18.93 -4.83 -5.74
N ASP A 386 -19.78 -5.85 -5.85
CA ASP A 386 -20.75 -5.98 -6.93
C ASP A 386 -21.85 -4.89 -6.87
N GLU A 387 -22.31 -4.50 -5.69
CA GLU A 387 -23.26 -3.38 -5.52
C GLU A 387 -22.59 -2.03 -5.86
N VAL A 388 -21.34 -1.83 -5.47
CA VAL A 388 -20.53 -0.67 -5.87
C VAL A 388 -20.41 -0.64 -7.39
N HIS A 389 -20.03 -1.76 -8.02
CA HIS A 389 -19.90 -1.87 -9.47
C HIS A 389 -21.19 -1.55 -10.19
N ALA A 390 -22.31 -2.15 -9.77
CA ALA A 390 -23.61 -1.92 -10.42
C ALA A 390 -24.03 -0.44 -10.42
N LYS A 391 -23.74 0.29 -9.33
CA LYS A 391 -24.05 1.73 -9.25
C LYS A 391 -23.13 2.56 -10.15
N LEU A 392 -21.82 2.30 -10.16
CA LEU A 392 -20.87 3.02 -11.03
C LEU A 392 -21.13 2.70 -12.51
N GLU A 393 -21.44 1.45 -12.85
CA GLU A 393 -21.80 1.04 -14.21
C GLU A 393 -23.09 1.76 -14.69
N ALA A 394 -24.10 1.85 -13.82
CA ALA A 394 -25.33 2.59 -14.15
C ALA A 394 -25.05 4.07 -14.40
N LEU A 395 -24.18 4.71 -13.62
CA LEU A 395 -23.76 6.10 -13.83
C LEU A 395 -23.01 6.28 -15.16
N ALA A 396 -22.07 5.39 -15.47
CA ALA A 396 -21.33 5.42 -16.73
C ALA A 396 -22.25 5.22 -17.94
N LYS A 397 -23.15 4.24 -17.89
CA LYS A 397 -24.15 3.98 -18.95
C LYS A 397 -25.09 5.18 -19.17
N ALA A 398 -25.56 5.82 -18.09
CA ALA A 398 -26.41 7.01 -18.19
C ALA A 398 -25.69 8.19 -18.85
N ALA A 399 -24.37 8.25 -18.75
CA ALA A 399 -23.50 9.24 -19.38
C ALA A 399 -23.01 8.81 -20.80
N GLY A 400 -23.49 7.69 -21.32
CA GLY A 400 -23.09 7.15 -22.62
C GLY A 400 -21.73 6.43 -22.63
N GLY A 401 -21.18 6.10 -21.47
CA GLY A 401 -19.89 5.42 -21.31
C GLY A 401 -20.01 3.99 -20.77
N THR A 402 -18.88 3.45 -20.37
CA THR A 402 -18.73 2.11 -19.77
C THR A 402 -17.98 2.20 -18.45
N CYS A 403 -18.12 1.17 -17.60
CA CYS A 403 -17.35 1.00 -16.38
C CYS A 403 -16.86 -0.45 -16.33
N GLU A 404 -15.56 -0.65 -16.32
CA GLU A 404 -14.91 -1.95 -16.20
C GLU A 404 -14.37 -2.12 -14.77
N LYS A 405 -14.74 -3.20 -14.11
CA LYS A 405 -14.19 -3.57 -12.80
C LYS A 405 -12.78 -4.12 -12.99
N THR A 406 -11.78 -3.51 -12.36
CA THR A 406 -10.37 -3.91 -12.48
C THR A 406 -9.83 -4.57 -11.22
N ARG A 407 -10.47 -4.32 -10.05
CA ARG A 407 -10.14 -4.94 -8.76
C ARG A 407 -11.38 -5.01 -7.88
N ASP A 408 -11.52 -6.07 -7.08
CA ASP A 408 -12.59 -6.20 -6.09
C ASP A 408 -12.18 -7.18 -4.99
N ASP A 409 -11.59 -6.64 -3.93
CA ASP A 409 -11.19 -7.40 -2.75
C ASP A 409 -12.21 -7.13 -1.64
N ALA A 410 -12.86 -8.17 -1.15
CA ALA A 410 -13.86 -8.03 -0.08
C ALA A 410 -13.24 -7.48 1.22
N PRO A 411 -14.02 -6.82 2.09
CA PRO A 411 -13.57 -6.45 3.42
C PRO A 411 -13.11 -7.69 4.19
N PHE A 412 -12.01 -7.52 4.93
CA PHE A 412 -11.48 -8.53 5.83
C PHE A 412 -11.66 -8.05 7.27
N LEU A 413 -12.18 -8.90 8.17
CA LEU A 413 -12.48 -8.51 9.55
C LEU A 413 -12.34 -9.72 10.48
N LEU A 414 -11.56 -9.58 11.54
CA LEU A 414 -11.46 -10.52 12.65
C LEU A 414 -12.27 -10.02 13.87
N ASP A 415 -12.49 -10.92 14.84
CA ASP A 415 -13.02 -10.53 16.14
C ASP A 415 -11.94 -9.76 16.94
N PRO A 416 -12.13 -8.48 17.25
CA PRO A 416 -11.18 -7.71 18.05
C PRO A 416 -11.00 -8.25 19.47
N GLN A 417 -11.93 -9.07 19.98
CA GLN A 417 -11.83 -9.74 21.28
C GLN A 417 -11.25 -11.15 21.14
N GLY A 418 -10.94 -11.60 19.95
CA GLY A 418 -10.31 -12.90 19.69
C GLY A 418 -8.95 -13.04 20.40
N PRO A 419 -8.60 -14.26 20.87
CA PRO A 419 -7.41 -14.45 21.69
C PRO A 419 -6.11 -14.00 21.02
N ALA A 420 -5.96 -14.21 19.71
CA ALA A 420 -4.77 -13.79 18.99
C ALA A 420 -4.67 -12.25 18.90
N ILE A 421 -5.75 -11.55 18.55
CA ILE A 421 -5.77 -10.06 18.51
C ILE A 421 -5.47 -9.48 19.90
N GLN A 422 -6.04 -10.07 20.96
CA GLN A 422 -5.77 -9.64 22.33
C GLN A 422 -4.32 -9.93 22.77
N ALA A 423 -3.69 -10.99 22.26
CA ALA A 423 -2.28 -11.27 22.51
C ALA A 423 -1.36 -10.25 21.84
N LEU A 424 -1.63 -9.86 20.58
CA LEU A 424 -0.91 -8.80 19.89
C LEU A 424 -1.04 -7.47 20.64
N LEU A 425 -2.27 -7.08 20.98
CA LEU A 425 -2.57 -5.86 21.72
C LEU A 425 -1.88 -5.83 23.09
N ALA A 426 -1.89 -6.95 23.82
CA ALA A 426 -1.22 -7.07 25.11
C ALA A 426 0.31 -6.93 24.99
N SER A 427 0.92 -7.43 23.89
CA SER A 427 2.33 -7.25 23.63
C SER A 427 2.70 -5.80 23.36
N TYR A 428 1.89 -5.11 22.57
CA TYR A 428 2.04 -3.69 22.33
C TYR A 428 1.92 -2.88 23.62
N ASN A 429 0.84 -3.07 24.38
CA ASN A 429 0.60 -2.35 25.63
C ASN A 429 1.68 -2.64 26.68
N GLN A 430 2.22 -3.87 26.74
CA GLN A 430 3.32 -4.22 27.63
C GLN A 430 4.61 -3.48 27.25
N ALA A 431 4.95 -3.44 25.96
CA ALA A 431 6.19 -2.82 25.48
C ALA A 431 6.18 -1.31 25.61
N THR A 432 5.03 -0.66 25.34
CA THR A 432 4.89 0.80 25.30
C THR A 432 4.42 1.41 26.63
N GLY A 433 3.75 0.62 27.48
CA GLY A 433 3.07 1.11 28.68
C GLY A 433 1.75 1.83 28.40
N GLU A 434 1.23 1.73 27.17
CA GLU A 434 -0.02 2.32 26.75
C GLU A 434 -1.24 1.43 27.10
N ASP A 435 -2.44 1.98 27.02
CA ASP A 435 -3.74 1.28 27.07
C ASP A 435 -4.44 1.46 25.71
N ALA A 436 -3.80 0.98 24.66
CA ALA A 436 -4.25 1.12 23.30
C ALA A 436 -5.41 0.16 22.98
N LYS A 437 -6.08 0.40 21.86
CA LYS A 437 -7.17 -0.44 21.35
C LYS A 437 -6.89 -0.86 19.92
N PRO A 438 -7.36 -2.05 19.50
CA PRO A 438 -7.23 -2.49 18.12
C PRO A 438 -8.05 -1.58 17.21
N PHE A 439 -7.63 -1.48 15.95
CA PHE A 439 -8.25 -0.61 14.95
C PHE A 439 -8.46 -1.34 13.63
N THR A 440 -9.16 -0.69 12.70
CA THR A 440 -9.33 -1.13 11.31
C THR A 440 -8.81 -0.05 10.38
N MET A 441 -8.40 -0.44 9.18
CA MET A 441 -7.83 0.50 8.21
C MET A 441 -8.49 0.42 6.83
N GLY A 442 -8.27 1.45 6.02
CA GLY A 442 -8.71 1.49 4.62
C GLY A 442 -7.66 1.01 3.61
N GLY A 443 -6.45 0.68 4.09
CA GLY A 443 -5.39 0.05 3.32
C GLY A 443 -5.62 -1.44 3.11
N GLY A 444 -4.64 -2.11 2.49
CA GLY A 444 -4.64 -3.56 2.35
C GLY A 444 -3.21 -4.05 2.43
N THR A 445 -3.00 -5.16 3.12
CA THR A 445 -1.73 -5.86 3.29
C THR A 445 -1.91 -7.34 2.99
N TYR A 446 -0.86 -8.13 3.11
CA TYR A 446 -0.96 -9.59 3.04
C TYR A 446 -1.95 -10.20 4.05
N ALA A 447 -2.28 -9.52 5.15
CA ALA A 447 -3.18 -10.07 6.17
C ALA A 447 -4.54 -10.44 5.58
N ARG A 448 -5.06 -9.68 4.62
CA ARG A 448 -6.37 -9.93 3.99
C ARG A 448 -6.42 -11.22 3.18
N GLU A 449 -5.27 -11.72 2.76
CA GLU A 449 -5.18 -12.95 1.98
C GLU A 449 -5.35 -14.21 2.83
N PHE A 450 -5.27 -14.11 4.15
CA PHE A 450 -5.40 -15.24 5.07
C PHE A 450 -6.64 -15.12 5.94
N SER A 451 -7.25 -16.24 6.28
CA SER A 451 -8.48 -16.26 7.08
C SER A 451 -8.27 -15.88 8.54
N ARG A 452 -7.02 -15.97 9.05
CA ARG A 452 -6.65 -15.73 10.45
C ARG A 452 -5.32 -14.97 10.50
N ALA A 453 -5.37 -13.70 10.12
CA ALA A 453 -4.20 -12.84 10.06
C ALA A 453 -4.51 -11.44 10.59
N ALA A 454 -3.47 -10.72 11.04
CA ALA A 454 -3.57 -9.33 11.44
C ALA A 454 -2.40 -8.53 10.91
N SER A 455 -2.61 -7.24 10.65
CA SER A 455 -1.53 -6.30 10.33
C SER A 455 -1.07 -5.65 11.63
N PHE A 456 0.27 -5.56 11.86
CA PHE A 456 0.79 -5.29 13.19
C PHE A 456 2.11 -4.52 13.15
N GLY A 457 2.02 -3.19 13.06
CA GLY A 457 3.15 -2.26 13.11
C GLY A 457 4.07 -2.31 11.89
N PRO A 458 5.20 -1.54 11.92
CA PRO A 458 5.63 -0.78 13.09
C PRO A 458 5.18 0.68 13.14
N GLU A 459 4.46 1.19 12.13
CA GLU A 459 4.17 2.61 12.04
C GLU A 459 3.31 3.13 13.20
N LYS A 460 3.57 4.39 13.57
CA LYS A 460 2.80 5.16 14.54
C LYS A 460 2.46 6.53 13.93
N PRO A 461 1.33 6.67 13.20
CA PRO A 461 1.02 7.88 12.44
C PRO A 461 0.80 9.13 13.31
N TRP A 462 0.66 8.96 14.63
CA TRP A 462 0.59 10.07 15.59
C TRP A 462 1.97 10.59 16.00
N GLU A 463 3.07 9.88 15.70
CA GLU A 463 4.44 10.35 15.90
C GLU A 463 4.89 11.16 14.69
N GLN A 464 5.43 12.35 14.93
CA GLN A 464 5.89 13.22 13.84
C GLN A 464 7.38 12.97 13.56
N ALA A 465 7.68 12.54 12.36
CA ALA A 465 9.04 12.51 11.85
C ALA A 465 9.52 13.95 11.49
N PRO A 466 10.85 14.20 11.50
CA PRO A 466 11.41 15.44 10.95
C PRO A 466 11.03 15.66 9.49
N GLU A 467 10.90 16.92 9.04
CA GLU A 467 10.51 17.27 7.66
C GLU A 467 11.43 16.70 6.55
N TRP A 468 12.64 16.32 6.90
CA TRP A 468 13.59 15.71 5.96
C TRP A 468 13.50 14.17 5.89
N VAL A 469 12.59 13.57 6.61
CA VAL A 469 12.24 12.15 6.56
C VAL A 469 10.97 11.99 5.74
N GLY A 470 11.05 11.29 4.62
CA GLY A 470 9.90 10.98 3.79
C GLY A 470 9.13 9.76 4.31
N GLY A 471 7.87 9.68 3.96
CA GLY A 471 7.03 8.50 4.23
C GLY A 471 7.26 7.40 3.19
N MET A 472 6.60 6.26 3.43
CA MET A 472 6.55 5.13 2.48
C MET A 472 6.19 5.61 1.07
N HIS A 473 6.71 4.94 0.04
CA HIS A 473 6.56 5.25 -1.38
C HIS A 473 7.10 6.62 -1.82
N GLY A 474 7.49 7.49 -0.87
CA GLY A 474 8.04 8.83 -1.14
C GLY A 474 9.57 8.86 -1.32
N PRO A 475 10.14 9.99 -1.77
CA PRO A 475 11.57 10.22 -1.67
C PRO A 475 12.00 10.40 -0.21
N ASP A 476 13.26 10.06 0.09
CA ASP A 476 13.84 10.12 1.44
C ASP A 476 13.04 9.31 2.48
N GLU A 477 12.42 8.21 2.04
CA GLU A 477 11.75 7.27 2.92
C GLU A 477 12.63 6.93 4.11
N GLY A 478 12.06 6.99 5.32
CA GLY A 478 12.84 6.80 6.52
C GLY A 478 12.03 6.32 7.72
N VAL A 479 12.74 5.68 8.66
CA VAL A 479 12.19 5.15 9.89
C VAL A 479 13.08 5.45 11.07
N GLY A 480 12.50 5.77 12.23
CA GLY A 480 13.24 5.95 13.47
C GLY A 480 13.85 4.63 13.97
N GLU A 481 15.15 4.62 14.28
CA GLU A 481 15.78 3.43 14.87
C GLU A 481 15.14 2.99 16.18
N GLN A 482 14.64 3.95 16.97
CA GLN A 482 13.95 3.64 18.22
C GLN A 482 12.61 2.95 17.97
N LEU A 483 11.90 3.33 16.93
CA LEU A 483 10.65 2.69 16.52
C LEU A 483 10.89 1.23 16.11
N LEU A 484 11.94 0.95 15.35
CA LEU A 484 12.31 -0.42 14.98
C LEU A 484 12.76 -1.27 16.17
N LYS A 485 13.47 -0.68 17.16
CA LYS A 485 13.81 -1.37 18.40
C LYS A 485 12.59 -1.69 19.25
N GLU A 486 11.63 -0.78 19.29
CA GLU A 486 10.35 -1.01 19.94
C GLU A 486 9.55 -2.11 19.22
N ALA A 487 9.51 -2.08 17.89
CA ALA A 487 8.88 -3.12 17.08
C ALA A 487 9.50 -4.51 17.34
N PHE A 488 10.84 -4.60 17.40
CA PHE A 488 11.51 -5.85 17.77
C PHE A 488 11.02 -6.39 19.13
N ARG A 489 10.94 -5.53 20.15
CA ARG A 489 10.44 -5.89 21.47
C ARG A 489 9.00 -6.40 21.39
N ILE A 490 8.15 -5.69 20.69
CA ILE A 490 6.74 -6.03 20.50
C ILE A 490 6.61 -7.39 19.80
N TYR A 491 7.34 -7.63 18.71
CA TYR A 491 7.28 -8.89 17.97
C TYR A 491 7.80 -10.08 18.79
N ALA A 492 8.89 -9.88 19.54
CA ALA A 492 9.42 -10.93 20.42
C ALA A 492 8.42 -11.32 21.53
N LEU A 493 7.78 -10.35 22.17
CA LEU A 493 6.70 -10.58 23.15
C LEU A 493 5.49 -11.26 22.51
N THR A 494 5.13 -10.84 21.29
CA THR A 494 4.00 -11.37 20.54
C THR A 494 4.17 -12.86 20.23
N ILE A 495 5.34 -13.25 19.72
CA ILE A 495 5.65 -14.67 19.47
C ILE A 495 5.43 -15.48 20.77
N GLY A 496 5.96 -15.01 21.90
CA GLY A 496 5.80 -15.70 23.19
C GLY A 496 4.36 -15.85 23.65
N LYS A 497 3.52 -14.81 23.44
CA LYS A 497 2.11 -14.85 23.84
C LYS A 497 1.28 -15.72 22.89
N LEU A 498 1.49 -15.63 21.58
CA LEU A 498 0.78 -16.45 20.60
C LEU A 498 1.11 -17.95 20.77
N MET A 499 2.36 -18.28 21.09
CA MET A 499 2.77 -19.67 21.34
C MET A 499 2.09 -20.31 22.58
N GLN A 500 1.43 -19.53 23.42
CA GLN A 500 0.70 -20.03 24.59
C GLN A 500 -0.81 -20.21 24.33
N LEU A 501 -1.27 -19.86 23.12
CA LEU A 501 -2.67 -20.01 22.73
C LEU A 501 -2.93 -21.37 22.08
N ASP A 502 -4.17 -21.81 22.15
CA ASP A 502 -4.72 -22.89 21.32
C ASP A 502 -5.32 -22.22 20.05
N LEU A 503 -4.54 -22.18 18.99
CA LEU A 503 -4.83 -21.41 17.77
C LEU A 503 -5.62 -22.22 16.76
#